data_494c7fc9d9cf4df1a823444140c2b4b9
#
_entry.id   494c7fc9d9cf4df1a823444140c2b4b9
#
_cell.length_a   1.000
_cell.length_b   1.000
_cell.length_c   1.000
_cell.angle_alpha   90.00
_cell.angle_beta   90.00
_cell.angle_gamma   90.00
#
_symmetry.space_group_name_H-M   'P 1'
#
loop_
_entity.id
_entity.type
_entity.pdbx_description
1 polymer ?
#
loop_
_entity_poly.entity_id
_entity_poly.type
_entity_poly.pdbx_seq_one_letter_code
_entity_poly.pdbx_strand_id
1 'polypeptide(L)'
;MTDMTQSLKRLAAAFNRRRAVDAVAAATRAAPLDRRQGSWLLVAAALTVAPHGLWLPGWIHALCLLLLAWRGVLLWQGTRPPPALLLLALSAAAAIGVRLEFGHFFGKDPGVALLALLLGLKLLEARASRDIRAGVLLCLFLQLALFLEDQSIAVAALALLGTLASLGALIALA
;
A
#
# COMPACT_ATOMS: atom_id res chain seq x y z
N MET A 1 18.80 -1.12 56.48
CA MET A 1 18.84 0.03 55.54
C MET A 1 19.23 -0.35 54.10
N THR A 2 19.96 -1.40 53.87
CA THR A 2 20.44 -1.87 52.53
C THR A 2 19.32 -2.41 51.64
N ASP A 3 18.27 -2.99 52.19
CA ASP A 3 17.20 -3.66 51.42
C ASP A 3 16.23 -2.64 50.76
N MET A 4 15.95 -1.53 51.44
CA MET A 4 15.07 -0.47 50.93
C MET A 4 15.71 0.26 49.74
N THR A 5 17.00 0.48 49.75
CA THR A 5 17.73 1.11 48.62
C THR A 5 17.82 0.20 47.39
N GLN A 6 17.93 -1.11 47.57
CA GLN A 6 17.86 -2.06 46.47
C GLN A 6 16.47 -2.16 45.86
N SER A 7 15.41 -2.14 46.66
CA SER A 7 14.03 -2.13 46.20
C SER A 7 13.70 -0.86 45.39
N LEU A 8 14.15 0.31 45.83
CA LEU A 8 14.01 1.57 45.10
C LEU A 8 14.75 1.56 43.76
N LYS A 9 15.96 1.02 43.71
CA LYS A 9 16.72 0.85 42.44
C LYS A 9 16.01 -0.07 41.46
N ARG A 10 15.43 -1.17 41.93
CA ARG A 10 14.64 -2.10 41.09
C ARG A 10 13.38 -1.46 40.53
N LEU A 11 12.67 -0.67 41.35
CA LEU A 11 11.49 0.09 40.92
C LEU A 11 11.85 1.17 39.90
N ALA A 12 12.92 1.92 40.09
CA ALA A 12 13.42 2.91 39.16
C ALA A 12 13.85 2.28 37.83
N ALA A 13 14.53 1.12 37.86
CA ALA A 13 14.91 0.38 36.67
C ALA A 13 13.67 -0.15 35.90
N ALA A 14 12.66 -0.68 36.59
CA ALA A 14 11.40 -1.13 35.99
C ALA A 14 10.62 0.01 35.35
N PHE A 15 10.59 1.17 36.01
CA PHE A 15 9.93 2.38 35.49
C PHE A 15 10.64 2.93 34.25
N ASN A 16 11.97 2.98 34.25
CA ASN A 16 12.75 3.39 33.08
C ASN A 16 12.61 2.40 31.91
N ARG A 17 12.52 1.10 32.20
CA ARG A 17 12.29 0.09 31.17
C ARG A 17 10.90 0.23 30.53
N ARG A 18 9.86 0.51 31.32
CA ARG A 18 8.51 0.81 30.79
C ARG A 18 8.53 2.07 29.91
N ARG A 19 9.13 3.16 30.38
CA ARG A 19 9.29 4.40 29.59
C ARG A 19 10.03 4.14 28.26
N ALA A 20 11.09 3.35 28.27
CA ALA A 20 11.82 3.00 27.05
C ALA A 20 10.96 2.16 26.10
N VAL A 21 10.19 1.20 26.61
CA VAL A 21 9.24 0.40 25.80
C VAL A 21 8.13 1.27 25.24
N ASP A 22 7.58 2.17 26.05
CA ASP A 22 6.53 3.10 25.59
C ASP A 22 7.07 4.12 24.57
N ALA A 23 8.29 4.59 24.72
CA ALA A 23 8.96 5.46 23.75
C ALA A 23 9.24 4.74 22.42
N VAL A 24 9.69 3.49 22.48
CA VAL A 24 9.87 2.64 21.28
C VAL A 24 8.51 2.36 20.64
N ALA A 25 7.49 2.02 21.41
CA ALA A 25 6.14 1.81 20.91
C ALA A 25 5.52 3.09 20.29
N ALA A 26 5.82 4.25 20.86
CA ALA A 26 5.40 5.55 20.30
C ALA A 26 6.17 5.89 19.01
N ALA A 27 7.47 5.62 18.96
CA ALA A 27 8.29 5.77 17.75
C ALA A 27 7.90 4.77 16.64
N THR A 28 7.39 3.60 17.01
CA THR A 28 6.90 2.56 16.08
C THR A 28 5.48 2.87 15.59
N ARG A 29 4.74 3.76 16.25
CA ARG A 29 3.48 4.29 15.71
C ARG A 29 3.81 5.13 14.50
N ALA A 30 3.63 4.54 13.31
CA ALA A 30 3.83 5.26 12.06
C ALA A 30 2.98 6.52 12.04
N ALA A 31 3.58 7.65 11.63
CA ALA A 31 2.87 8.91 11.50
C ALA A 31 1.60 8.73 10.64
N PRO A 32 0.48 9.39 10.98
CA PRO A 32 -0.72 9.33 10.18
C PRO A 32 -0.43 9.82 8.76
N LEU A 33 -1.12 9.23 7.79
CA LEU A 33 -0.96 9.55 6.37
C LEU A 33 -1.44 10.99 6.10
N ASP A 34 -0.55 11.83 5.59
CA ASP A 34 -0.90 13.17 5.12
C ASP A 34 -1.60 13.10 3.74
N ARG A 35 -2.49 14.07 3.48
CA ARG A 35 -3.19 14.19 2.19
C ARG A 35 -2.22 14.27 1.01
N ARG A 36 -1.18 15.07 1.14
CA ARG A 36 -0.16 15.22 0.10
C ARG A 36 0.53 13.90 -0.22
N GLN A 37 0.92 13.17 0.81
CA GLN A 37 1.54 11.85 0.68
C GLN A 37 0.61 10.85 -0.01
N GLY A 38 -0.67 10.81 0.43
CA GLY A 38 -1.69 9.95 -0.15
C GLY A 38 -2.00 10.28 -1.60
N SER A 39 -2.03 11.57 -1.98
CA SER A 39 -2.28 11.99 -3.36
C SER A 39 -1.15 11.63 -4.30
N TRP A 40 0.12 11.79 -3.92
CA TRP A 40 1.26 11.34 -4.71
C TRP A 40 1.24 9.84 -4.97
N LEU A 41 0.93 9.05 -3.93
CA LEU A 41 0.82 7.59 -4.09
C LEU A 41 -0.37 7.21 -4.98
N LEU A 42 -1.49 7.93 -4.89
CA LEU A 42 -2.66 7.68 -5.75
C LEU A 42 -2.32 7.97 -7.23
N VAL A 43 -1.62 9.08 -7.50
CA VAL A 43 -1.16 9.41 -8.86
C VAL A 43 -0.20 8.34 -9.38
N ALA A 44 0.78 7.92 -8.57
CA ALA A 44 1.70 6.84 -8.94
C ALA A 44 0.95 5.55 -9.29
N ALA A 45 -0.02 5.15 -8.47
CA ALA A 45 -0.82 3.96 -8.69
C ALA A 45 -1.72 4.08 -9.94
N ALA A 46 -2.33 5.24 -10.18
CA ALA A 46 -3.14 5.47 -11.37
C ALA A 46 -2.32 5.37 -12.66
N LEU A 47 -1.14 6.00 -12.70
CA LEU A 47 -0.21 5.92 -13.83
C LEU A 47 0.32 4.49 -14.05
N THR A 48 0.46 3.72 -12.96
CA THR A 48 0.90 2.32 -13.04
C THR A 48 -0.20 1.38 -13.52
N VAL A 49 -1.44 1.55 -13.04
CA VAL A 49 -2.58 0.67 -13.38
C VAL A 49 -3.13 0.99 -14.77
N ALA A 50 -3.15 2.25 -15.20
CA ALA A 50 -3.76 2.68 -16.46
C ALA A 50 -3.31 1.85 -17.68
N PRO A 51 -2.01 1.62 -17.94
CA PRO A 51 -1.57 0.87 -19.12
C PRO A 51 -1.94 -0.62 -19.08
N HIS A 52 -2.18 -1.20 -17.89
CA HIS A 52 -2.56 -2.60 -17.75
C HIS A 52 -3.98 -2.92 -18.28
N GLY A 53 -4.79 -1.89 -18.55
CA GLY A 53 -6.13 -2.08 -19.11
C GLY A 53 -6.15 -2.74 -20.49
N LEU A 54 -5.02 -2.80 -21.19
CA LEU A 54 -4.89 -3.47 -22.49
C LEU A 54 -4.74 -5.00 -22.37
N TRP A 55 -4.24 -5.47 -21.23
CA TRP A 55 -3.91 -6.90 -21.02
C TRP A 55 -4.69 -7.55 -19.89
N LEU A 56 -5.14 -6.78 -18.91
CA LEU A 56 -5.97 -7.30 -17.82
C LEU A 56 -7.42 -7.50 -18.28
N PRO A 57 -8.11 -8.55 -17.80
CA PRO A 57 -9.56 -8.68 -17.95
C PRO A 57 -10.28 -7.41 -17.55
N GLY A 58 -11.23 -6.96 -18.37
CA GLY A 58 -11.87 -5.64 -18.20
C GLY A 58 -12.49 -5.41 -16.82
N TRP A 59 -13.05 -6.43 -16.19
CA TRP A 59 -13.64 -6.34 -14.86
C TRP A 59 -12.57 -6.13 -13.76
N ILE A 60 -11.39 -6.75 -13.90
CA ILE A 60 -10.26 -6.58 -12.97
C ILE A 60 -9.75 -5.15 -13.06
N HIS A 61 -9.52 -4.67 -14.29
CA HIS A 61 -9.08 -3.29 -14.51
C HIS A 61 -10.10 -2.28 -13.98
N ALA A 62 -11.40 -2.47 -14.26
CA ALA A 62 -12.47 -1.63 -13.75
C ALA A 62 -12.51 -1.63 -12.21
N LEU A 63 -12.33 -2.80 -11.58
CA LEU A 63 -12.27 -2.91 -10.12
C LEU A 63 -11.06 -2.17 -9.55
N CYS A 64 -9.88 -2.27 -10.17
CA CYS A 64 -8.71 -1.50 -9.77
C CYS A 64 -8.98 0.02 -9.83
N LEU A 65 -9.54 0.50 -10.94
CA LEU A 65 -9.88 1.92 -11.09
C LEU A 65 -10.93 2.37 -10.06
N LEU A 66 -11.91 1.53 -9.78
CA LEU A 66 -12.93 1.81 -8.75
C LEU A 66 -12.30 1.93 -7.36
N LEU A 67 -11.38 1.04 -6.98
CA LEU A 67 -10.66 1.09 -5.71
C LEU A 67 -9.80 2.36 -5.61
N LEU A 68 -9.11 2.74 -6.69
CA LEU A 68 -8.34 3.98 -6.75
C LEU A 68 -9.23 5.21 -6.65
N ALA A 69 -10.36 5.24 -7.37
CA ALA A 69 -11.33 6.33 -7.30
C ALA A 69 -11.92 6.45 -5.89
N TRP A 70 -12.31 5.34 -5.28
CA TRP A 70 -12.79 5.31 -3.90
C TRP A 70 -11.75 5.87 -2.93
N ARG A 71 -10.49 5.45 -3.06
CA ARG A 71 -9.40 6.02 -2.26
C ARG A 71 -9.26 7.53 -2.47
N GLY A 72 -9.35 8.00 -3.72
CA GLY A 72 -9.32 9.43 -4.06
C GLY A 72 -10.41 10.22 -3.35
N VAL A 73 -11.65 9.72 -3.38
CA VAL A 73 -12.80 10.33 -2.68
C VAL A 73 -12.54 10.38 -1.17
N LEU A 74 -12.07 9.30 -0.55
CA LEU A 74 -11.76 9.25 0.88
C LEU A 74 -10.66 10.27 1.27
N LEU A 75 -9.62 10.42 0.44
CA LEU A 75 -8.58 11.42 0.65
C LEU A 75 -9.12 12.85 0.54
N TRP A 76 -9.98 13.09 -0.45
CA TRP A 76 -10.58 14.42 -0.65
C TRP A 76 -11.51 14.80 0.49
N GLN A 77 -12.38 13.89 0.90
CA GLN A 77 -13.30 14.10 2.02
C GLN A 77 -12.62 14.08 3.39
N GLY A 78 -11.38 13.58 3.49
CA GLY A 78 -10.67 13.41 4.76
C GLY A 78 -11.30 12.35 5.66
N THR A 79 -12.04 11.42 5.07
CA THR A 79 -12.73 10.35 5.79
C THR A 79 -11.80 9.17 6.09
N ARG A 80 -12.17 8.38 7.10
CA ARG A 80 -11.38 7.21 7.50
C ARG A 80 -11.47 6.09 6.46
N PRO A 81 -10.39 5.34 6.25
CA PRO A 81 -10.42 4.14 5.42
C PRO A 81 -11.43 3.12 5.95
N PRO A 82 -11.95 2.24 5.07
CA PRO A 82 -12.90 1.21 5.43
C PRO A 82 -12.41 0.30 6.57
N PRO A 83 -13.33 -0.35 7.30
CA PRO A 83 -12.95 -1.29 8.36
C PRO A 83 -12.21 -2.50 7.78
N ALA A 84 -11.29 -3.07 8.58
CA ALA A 84 -10.45 -4.20 8.14
C ALA A 84 -11.26 -5.42 7.67
N LEU A 85 -12.42 -5.66 8.27
CA LEU A 85 -13.30 -6.77 7.87
C LEU A 85 -13.79 -6.61 6.42
N LEU A 86 -14.17 -5.39 6.02
CA LEU A 86 -14.59 -5.12 4.64
C LEU A 86 -13.42 -5.30 3.66
N LEU A 87 -12.23 -4.82 4.02
CA LEU A 87 -11.03 -5.00 3.20
C LEU A 87 -10.67 -6.48 3.05
N LEU A 88 -10.79 -7.26 4.13
CA LEU A 88 -10.58 -8.71 4.09
C LEU A 88 -11.59 -9.40 3.17
N ALA A 89 -12.88 -9.03 3.28
CA ALA A 89 -13.92 -9.57 2.40
C ALA A 89 -13.68 -9.22 0.94
N LEU A 90 -13.28 -7.96 0.65
CA LEU A 90 -12.92 -7.55 -0.72
C LEU A 90 -11.69 -8.30 -1.24
N SER A 91 -10.68 -8.52 -0.40
CA SER A 91 -9.47 -9.26 -0.78
C SER A 91 -9.80 -10.72 -1.09
N ALA A 92 -10.65 -11.36 -0.29
CA ALA A 92 -11.10 -12.72 -0.53
C ALA A 92 -11.93 -12.81 -1.82
N ALA A 93 -12.87 -11.88 -2.04
CA ALA A 93 -13.67 -11.81 -3.25
C ALA A 93 -12.81 -11.59 -4.50
N ALA A 94 -11.81 -10.70 -4.43
CA ALA A 94 -10.86 -10.46 -5.51
C ALA A 94 -10.05 -11.72 -5.85
N ALA A 95 -9.53 -12.43 -4.83
CA ALA A 95 -8.80 -13.67 -5.03
C ALA A 95 -9.69 -14.77 -5.65
N ILE A 96 -10.92 -14.92 -5.17
CA ILE A 96 -11.89 -15.87 -5.76
C ILE A 96 -12.19 -15.48 -7.21
N GLY A 97 -12.42 -14.20 -7.51
CA GLY A 97 -12.66 -13.72 -8.88
C GLY A 97 -11.51 -14.05 -9.82
N VAL A 98 -10.26 -13.80 -9.41
CA VAL A 98 -9.07 -14.17 -10.19
C VAL A 98 -8.99 -15.69 -10.39
N ARG A 99 -9.31 -16.48 -9.37
CA ARG A 99 -9.32 -17.95 -9.49
C ARG A 99 -10.37 -18.45 -10.46
N LEU A 100 -11.53 -17.82 -10.50
CA LEU A 100 -12.60 -18.18 -11.43
C LEU A 100 -12.27 -17.76 -12.86
N GLU A 101 -11.64 -16.61 -13.05
CA GLU A 101 -11.25 -16.09 -14.36
C GLU A 101 -10.17 -16.94 -15.03
N PHE A 102 -9.08 -17.19 -14.31
CA PHE A 102 -7.91 -17.86 -14.87
C PHE A 102 -7.87 -19.37 -14.64
N GLY A 103 -8.74 -19.91 -13.79
CA GLY A 103 -8.74 -21.34 -13.45
C GLY A 103 -7.60 -21.79 -12.53
N HIS A 104 -6.61 -20.95 -12.27
CA HIS A 104 -5.44 -21.20 -11.40
C HIS A 104 -4.94 -19.91 -10.74
N PHE A 105 -4.11 -20.04 -9.70
CA PHE A 105 -3.50 -18.89 -9.03
C PHE A 105 -2.06 -18.58 -9.51
N PHE A 106 -1.38 -19.58 -10.08
CA PHE A 106 0.02 -19.48 -10.45
C PHE A 106 0.15 -19.23 -11.95
N GLY A 107 0.93 -18.22 -12.32
CA GLY A 107 1.17 -17.83 -13.69
C GLY A 107 1.37 -16.32 -13.82
N LYS A 108 1.79 -15.88 -15.00
CA LYS A 108 2.02 -14.47 -15.28
C LYS A 108 0.72 -13.66 -15.13
N ASP A 109 -0.33 -14.05 -15.86
CA ASP A 109 -1.57 -13.27 -15.95
C ASP A 109 -2.32 -13.19 -14.60
N PRO A 110 -2.59 -14.31 -13.87
CA PRO A 110 -3.21 -14.22 -12.56
C PRO A 110 -2.31 -13.51 -11.55
N GLY A 111 -0.98 -13.62 -11.67
CA GLY A 111 -0.02 -12.94 -10.81
C GLY A 111 -0.09 -11.42 -10.97
N VAL A 112 -0.11 -10.91 -12.21
CA VAL A 112 -0.26 -9.47 -12.50
C VAL A 112 -1.63 -8.96 -12.04
N ALA A 113 -2.69 -9.73 -12.30
CA ALA A 113 -4.04 -9.39 -11.85
C ALA A 113 -4.15 -9.28 -10.32
N LEU A 114 -3.61 -10.25 -9.59
CA LEU A 114 -3.56 -10.22 -8.12
C LEU A 114 -2.72 -9.05 -7.61
N LEU A 115 -1.58 -8.77 -8.24
CA LEU A 115 -0.72 -7.65 -7.86
C LEU A 115 -1.42 -6.29 -8.05
N ALA A 116 -2.13 -6.11 -9.17
CA ALA A 116 -2.91 -4.89 -9.43
C ALA A 116 -4.05 -4.70 -8.42
N LEU A 117 -4.81 -5.76 -8.13
CA LEU A 117 -5.86 -5.75 -7.13
C LEU A 117 -5.31 -5.50 -5.72
N LEU A 118 -4.17 -6.13 -5.38
CA LEU A 118 -3.49 -5.93 -4.10
C LEU A 118 -3.02 -4.48 -3.94
N LEU A 119 -2.52 -3.85 -5.01
CA LEU A 119 -2.17 -2.42 -5.00
C LEU A 119 -3.40 -1.57 -4.67
N GLY A 120 -4.53 -1.75 -5.38
CA GLY A 120 -5.76 -1.01 -5.12
C GLY A 120 -6.28 -1.19 -3.69
N LEU A 121 -6.32 -2.43 -3.20
CA LEU A 121 -6.74 -2.75 -1.83
C LEU A 121 -5.77 -2.18 -0.79
N LYS A 122 -4.46 -2.25 -1.03
CA LYS A 122 -3.45 -1.69 -0.13
C LYS A 122 -3.52 -0.17 -0.04
N LEU A 123 -3.81 0.51 -1.13
CA LEU A 123 -4.06 1.95 -1.11
C LEU A 123 -5.33 2.29 -0.32
N LEU A 124 -6.38 1.50 -0.47
CA LEU A 124 -7.62 1.70 0.27
C LEU A 124 -7.43 1.49 1.78
N GLU A 125 -6.58 0.53 2.17
CA GLU A 125 -6.21 0.25 3.56
C GLU A 125 -5.28 1.33 4.16
N ALA A 126 -4.46 2.02 3.34
CA ALA A 126 -3.35 2.86 3.80
C ALA A 126 -3.79 3.93 4.83
N ARG A 127 -3.16 3.88 6.01
CA ARG A 127 -3.46 4.75 7.17
C ARG A 127 -2.22 5.48 7.69
N ALA A 128 -1.05 4.99 7.35
CA ALA A 128 0.21 5.45 7.90
C ALA A 128 1.28 5.60 6.82
N SER A 129 2.27 6.44 7.09
CA SER A 129 3.40 6.70 6.17
C SER A 129 4.16 5.43 5.76
N ARG A 130 4.20 4.40 6.60
CA ARG A 130 4.78 3.10 6.25
C ARG A 130 4.05 2.42 5.08
N ASP A 131 2.75 2.65 4.94
CA ASP A 131 1.92 2.04 3.90
C ASP A 131 2.25 2.62 2.53
N ILE A 132 2.76 3.86 2.47
CA ILE A 132 3.25 4.48 1.23
C ILE A 132 4.42 3.68 0.66
N ARG A 133 5.37 3.30 1.49
CA ARG A 133 6.53 2.50 1.05
C ARG A 133 6.10 1.18 0.44
N ALA A 134 5.15 0.49 1.08
CA ALA A 134 4.57 -0.73 0.54
C ALA A 134 3.82 -0.49 -0.78
N GLY A 135 3.03 0.59 -0.86
CA GLY A 135 2.33 1.00 -2.09
C GLY A 135 3.28 1.32 -3.24
N VAL A 136 4.36 2.05 -2.97
CA VAL A 136 5.41 2.35 -3.97
C VAL A 136 6.07 1.07 -4.47
N LEU A 137 6.43 0.14 -3.58
CA LEU A 137 7.00 -1.14 -3.98
C LEU A 137 6.05 -1.92 -4.88
N LEU A 138 4.76 -1.96 -4.56
CA LEU A 138 3.75 -2.60 -5.41
C LEU A 138 3.63 -1.91 -6.78
N CYS A 139 3.69 -0.57 -6.83
CA CYS A 139 3.73 0.16 -8.10
C CYS A 139 4.95 -0.24 -8.94
N LEU A 140 6.14 -0.30 -8.34
CA LEU A 140 7.36 -0.67 -9.05
C LEU A 140 7.32 -2.12 -9.56
N PHE A 141 6.80 -3.05 -8.76
CA PHE A 141 6.61 -4.44 -9.22
C PHE A 141 5.61 -4.53 -10.35
N LEU A 142 4.51 -3.79 -10.29
CA LEU A 142 3.52 -3.78 -11.35
C LEU A 142 4.07 -3.13 -12.64
N GLN A 143 4.88 -2.08 -12.53
CA GLN A 143 5.58 -1.49 -13.67
C GLN A 143 6.57 -2.48 -14.31
N LEU A 144 7.29 -3.25 -13.48
CA LEU A 144 8.15 -4.31 -13.99
C LEU A 144 7.34 -5.38 -14.74
N ALA A 145 6.18 -5.76 -14.20
CA ALA A 145 5.28 -6.71 -14.86
C ALA A 145 4.77 -6.19 -16.21
N LEU A 146 4.58 -4.87 -16.36
CA LEU A 146 4.17 -4.26 -17.61
C LEU A 146 5.19 -4.50 -18.74
N PHE A 147 6.49 -4.46 -18.44
CA PHE A 147 7.55 -4.75 -19.42
C PHE A 147 7.58 -6.21 -19.87
N LEU A 148 6.94 -7.13 -19.14
CA LEU A 148 6.78 -8.51 -19.57
C LEU A 148 5.67 -8.66 -20.62
N GLU A 149 4.77 -7.67 -20.72
CA GLU A 149 3.65 -7.66 -21.68
C GLU A 149 4.04 -6.93 -22.97
N ASP A 150 4.60 -5.74 -22.84
CA ASP A 150 4.93 -4.86 -23.96
C ASP A 150 6.21 -4.06 -23.69
N GLN A 151 7.10 -4.05 -24.66
CA GLN A 151 8.38 -3.33 -24.62
C GLN A 151 8.38 -2.12 -25.55
N SER A 152 7.20 -1.57 -25.88
CA SER A 152 7.09 -0.39 -26.72
C SER A 152 7.61 0.86 -26.01
N ILE A 153 8.03 1.84 -26.81
CA ILE A 153 8.52 3.15 -26.33
C ILE A 153 7.41 3.85 -25.52
N ALA A 154 6.14 3.69 -25.91
CA ALA A 154 5.01 4.28 -25.21
C ALA A 154 4.87 3.70 -23.79
N VAL A 155 4.98 2.38 -23.64
CA VAL A 155 4.96 1.70 -22.34
C VAL A 155 6.16 2.13 -21.49
N ALA A 156 7.34 2.24 -22.08
CA ALA A 156 8.54 2.71 -21.37
C ALA A 156 8.35 4.14 -20.84
N ALA A 157 7.77 5.04 -21.64
CA ALA A 157 7.47 6.40 -21.20
C ALA A 157 6.46 6.45 -20.05
N LEU A 158 5.39 5.65 -20.11
CA LEU A 158 4.40 5.55 -19.03
C LEU A 158 5.01 4.97 -17.76
N ALA A 159 5.85 3.94 -17.87
CA ALA A 159 6.55 3.35 -16.74
C ALA A 159 7.52 4.36 -16.09
N LEU A 160 8.22 5.17 -16.90
CA LEU A 160 9.07 6.24 -16.41
C LEU A 160 8.27 7.28 -15.62
N LEU A 161 7.14 7.74 -16.15
CA LEU A 161 6.25 8.66 -15.45
C LEU A 161 5.72 8.07 -14.13
N GLY A 162 5.31 6.80 -14.14
CA GLY A 162 4.88 6.08 -12.95
C GLY A 162 6.00 5.95 -11.91
N THR A 163 7.24 5.70 -12.35
CA THR A 163 8.43 5.64 -11.49
C THR A 163 8.72 7.01 -10.87
N LEU A 164 8.69 8.08 -11.65
CA LEU A 164 8.89 9.45 -11.16
C LEU A 164 7.82 9.84 -10.15
N ALA A 165 6.55 9.49 -10.40
CA ALA A 165 5.47 9.71 -9.44
C ALA A 165 5.65 8.89 -8.15
N SER A 166 6.16 7.66 -8.25
CA SER A 166 6.47 6.79 -7.10
C SER A 166 7.62 7.37 -6.26
N LEU A 167 8.65 7.92 -6.91
CA LEU A 167 9.73 8.66 -6.23
C LEU A 167 9.19 9.93 -5.57
N GLY A 168 8.30 10.67 -6.24
CA GLY A 168 7.61 11.82 -5.65
C GLY A 168 6.84 11.47 -4.38
N ALA A 169 6.19 10.30 -4.36
CA ALA A 169 5.52 9.78 -3.16
C ALA A 169 6.50 9.48 -2.02
N LEU A 170 7.71 8.98 -2.32
CA LEU A 170 8.77 8.75 -1.32
C LEU A 170 9.37 10.07 -0.81
N ILE A 171 9.62 11.03 -1.70
CA ILE A 171 10.13 12.36 -1.32
C ILE A 171 9.12 13.09 -0.41
N ALA A 172 7.83 12.91 -0.65
CA ALA A 172 6.78 13.48 0.22
C ALA A 172 6.76 12.88 1.64
N LEU A 173 7.52 11.79 1.88
CA LEU A 173 7.72 11.21 3.22
C LEU A 173 8.88 11.85 4.00
N ALA A 174 9.82 12.51 3.31
CA ALA A 174 10.98 13.17 3.90
C ALA A 174 10.63 14.52 4.48
#